data_aac6665a037710267ce133bd21036cf4
#
_entry.id   aac6665a037710267ce133bd21036cf4
#
_cell.length_a   1.000
_cell.length_b   1.000
_cell.length_c   1.000
_cell.angle_alpha   90.00
_cell.angle_beta   90.00
_cell.angle_gamma   90.00
#
_symmetry.space_group_name_H-M   'P 1'
#
loop_
_entity.id
_entity.type
_entity.pdbx_description
1 polymer ?
#
loop_
_entity_poly.entity_id
_entity_poly.type
_entity_poly.pdbx_seq_one_letter_code
_entity_poly.pdbx_strand_id
1 'polypeptide(L)'
;MGDEIRDDLKYTDTHEWVKVKGDHAIIGITDHAQSELTDIVFAELPEVGKEVKKGDELCVVESVKSVSEIYAPISGTIVKVNTMLEDAPETINTSPYDDGWLVEIAVSYTHLRAHET
;
A
#
# COMPACT_ATOMS: atom_id res chain seq x y z
N MET A 1 -10.78 14.44 -14.68
CA MET A 1 -10.97 13.32 -14.72
C MET A 1 -11.18 12.66 -13.49
N GLY A 2 -11.94 11.95 -13.27
CA GLY A 2 -12.21 11.31 -12.03
C GLY A 2 -11.13 10.34 -11.64
N ASP A 3 -11.24 9.86 -10.45
CA ASP A 3 -10.33 8.86 -9.95
C ASP A 3 -10.65 7.52 -10.58
N GLU A 4 -9.62 6.75 -10.85
CA GLU A 4 -9.81 5.42 -11.39
C GLU A 4 -10.23 4.49 -10.27
N ILE A 5 -11.26 3.66 -10.51
CA ILE A 5 -11.74 2.67 -9.56
C ILE A 5 -11.71 1.31 -10.22
N ARG A 6 -11.09 0.34 -9.55
CA ARG A 6 -10.90 -1.00 -10.10
C ARG A 6 -11.72 -2.00 -9.28
N ASP A 7 -12.49 -2.83 -9.96
CA ASP A 7 -13.36 -3.79 -9.28
C ASP A 7 -12.62 -4.93 -8.63
N ASP A 8 -11.40 -5.20 -9.08
CA ASP A 8 -10.60 -6.29 -8.52
C ASP A 8 -9.86 -5.88 -7.24
N LEU A 9 -10.08 -4.66 -6.76
CA LEU A 9 -9.38 -4.14 -5.60
C LEU A 9 -10.38 -3.77 -4.51
N LYS A 10 -9.90 -3.80 -3.27
CA LYS A 10 -10.66 -3.29 -2.14
C LYS A 10 -10.01 -1.98 -1.71
N TYR A 11 -10.81 -1.07 -1.20
CA TYR A 11 -10.34 0.28 -0.87
C TYR A 11 -10.61 0.58 0.59
N THR A 12 -9.72 1.38 1.21
CA THR A 12 -9.87 1.77 2.61
C THR A 12 -10.28 3.22 2.72
N ASP A 13 -10.67 3.63 3.92
CA ASP A 13 -11.07 5.02 4.20
C ASP A 13 -9.90 5.97 4.04
N THR A 14 -8.68 5.49 4.18
CA THR A 14 -7.48 6.32 4.09
C THR A 14 -6.83 6.21 2.72
N HIS A 15 -7.60 5.72 1.73
CA HIS A 15 -7.21 5.73 0.32
C HIS A 15 -6.05 4.80 -0.01
N GLU A 16 -5.99 3.65 0.65
CA GLU A 16 -5.13 2.57 0.22
C GLU A 16 -5.97 1.55 -0.53
N TRP A 17 -5.35 0.81 -1.44
CA TRP A 17 -6.03 -0.30 -2.09
C TRP A 17 -5.34 -1.60 -1.71
N VAL A 18 -6.13 -2.68 -1.74
CA VAL A 18 -5.67 -4.01 -1.39
C VAL A 18 -6.09 -4.98 -2.48
N LYS A 19 -5.14 -5.73 -3.01
CA LYS A 19 -5.42 -6.77 -3.99
C LYS A 19 -5.06 -8.10 -3.37
N VAL A 20 -6.07 -8.94 -3.12
CA VAL A 20 -5.86 -10.21 -2.45
C VAL A 20 -5.45 -11.26 -3.48
N LYS A 21 -4.37 -12.00 -3.19
CA LYS A 21 -3.88 -13.05 -4.04
C LYS A 21 -3.58 -14.26 -3.17
N GLY A 22 -4.56 -15.16 -3.02
CA GLY A 22 -4.39 -16.31 -2.15
C GLY A 22 -4.26 -15.85 -0.71
N ASP A 23 -3.15 -16.21 -0.07
CA ASP A 23 -2.90 -15.80 1.31
C ASP A 23 -1.97 -14.59 1.39
N HIS A 24 -1.79 -13.90 0.27
CA HIS A 24 -1.01 -12.66 0.22
C HIS A 24 -1.92 -11.51 -0.20
N ALA A 25 -1.50 -10.31 0.12
CA ALA A 25 -2.21 -9.11 -0.32
C ALA A 25 -1.18 -8.06 -0.75
N ILE A 26 -1.45 -7.42 -1.88
CA ILE A 26 -0.61 -6.35 -2.39
C ILE A 26 -1.29 -5.04 -2.06
N ILE A 27 -0.54 -4.07 -1.59
CA ILE A 27 -1.08 -2.82 -1.08
C ILE A 27 -0.43 -1.63 -1.79
N GLY A 28 -1.24 -0.65 -2.12
CA GLY A 28 -0.77 0.60 -2.70
C GLY A 28 -1.71 1.72 -2.33
N ILE A 29 -1.50 2.90 -2.89
CA ILE A 29 -2.41 4.01 -2.67
C ILE A 29 -3.25 4.23 -3.92
N THR A 30 -4.43 4.81 -3.74
CA THR A 30 -5.37 4.96 -4.84
C THR A 30 -4.97 6.11 -5.76
N ASP A 31 -5.60 6.14 -6.93
CA ASP A 31 -5.43 7.24 -7.86
C ASP A 31 -5.80 8.56 -7.20
N HIS A 32 -6.85 8.55 -6.39
CA HIS A 32 -7.25 9.73 -5.63
C HIS A 32 -6.12 10.20 -4.71
N ALA A 33 -5.50 9.28 -3.98
CA ALA A 33 -4.45 9.62 -3.03
C ALA A 33 -3.24 10.23 -3.73
N GLN A 34 -2.79 9.63 -4.83
CA GLN A 34 -1.63 10.17 -5.53
C GLN A 34 -1.96 11.53 -6.15
N SER A 35 -3.19 11.72 -6.57
CA SER A 35 -3.62 12.99 -7.13
C SER A 35 -3.56 14.10 -6.08
N GLU A 36 -3.97 13.78 -4.85
CA GLU A 36 -3.94 14.74 -3.76
C GLU A 36 -2.50 15.09 -3.36
N LEU A 37 -1.61 14.13 -3.46
CA LEU A 37 -0.21 14.34 -3.09
C LEU A 37 0.58 15.07 -4.16
N THR A 38 0.14 14.99 -5.41
CA THR A 38 0.83 15.51 -6.58
C THR A 38 2.13 14.74 -6.81
N ASP A 39 3.19 15.38 -7.26
CA ASP A 39 4.41 14.67 -7.69
C ASP A 39 5.10 13.98 -6.50
N ILE A 40 5.19 12.67 -6.56
CA ILE A 40 5.84 11.87 -5.53
C ILE A 40 7.34 11.89 -5.81
N VAL A 41 8.13 12.26 -4.80
CA VAL A 41 9.57 12.38 -4.96
C VAL A 41 10.35 11.37 -4.13
N PHE A 42 9.70 10.71 -3.18
CA PHE A 42 10.38 9.74 -2.33
C PHE A 42 9.38 8.78 -1.71
N ALA A 43 9.75 7.51 -1.60
CA ALA A 43 8.94 6.52 -0.91
C ALA A 43 9.83 5.78 0.06
N GLU A 44 9.47 5.85 1.35
CA GLU A 44 10.21 5.14 2.38
C GLU A 44 9.45 3.84 2.64
N LEU A 45 10.06 2.72 2.27
CA LEU A 45 9.42 1.41 2.34
C LEU A 45 9.86 0.68 3.60
N PRO A 46 9.01 -0.21 4.14
CA PRO A 46 9.37 -0.99 5.32
C PRO A 46 10.33 -2.11 4.95
N GLU A 47 10.83 -2.80 5.97
CA GLU A 47 11.73 -3.92 5.75
C GLU A 47 10.94 -5.20 5.57
N VAL A 48 11.43 -6.05 4.67
CA VAL A 48 10.86 -7.39 4.49
C VAL A 48 11.06 -8.17 5.79
N GLY A 49 10.04 -8.87 6.22
CA GLY A 49 10.07 -9.64 7.45
C GLY A 49 9.41 -8.94 8.62
N LYS A 50 9.10 -7.66 8.49
CA LYS A 50 8.45 -6.92 9.56
C LYS A 50 7.00 -7.34 9.69
N GLU A 51 6.53 -7.51 10.93
CA GLU A 51 5.13 -7.79 11.18
C GLU A 51 4.39 -6.48 11.40
N VAL A 52 3.22 -6.36 10.81
CA VAL A 52 2.39 -5.18 10.97
C VAL A 52 0.99 -5.59 11.36
N LYS A 53 0.31 -4.71 12.07
CA LYS A 53 -1.08 -4.90 12.42
C LYS A 53 -1.89 -3.84 11.70
N LYS A 54 -3.15 -4.17 11.43
CA LYS A 54 -4.04 -3.21 10.80
C LYS A 54 -4.00 -1.90 11.57
N GLY A 55 -3.76 -0.83 10.86
CA GLY A 55 -3.67 0.50 11.44
C GLY A 55 -2.26 0.97 11.75
N ASP A 56 -1.27 0.07 11.71
CA ASP A 56 0.11 0.46 11.93
C ASP A 56 0.61 1.27 10.74
N GLU A 57 1.59 2.13 10.99
CA GLU A 57 2.24 2.86 9.90
C GLU A 57 2.99 1.86 9.04
N LEU A 58 2.70 1.85 7.75
CA LEU A 58 3.26 0.89 6.82
C LEU A 58 4.44 1.47 6.06
N CYS A 59 4.25 2.63 5.47
CA CYS A 59 5.32 3.32 4.76
C CYS A 59 5.02 4.80 4.70
N VAL A 60 5.98 5.57 4.19
CA VAL A 60 5.84 7.01 4.06
C VAL A 60 6.09 7.39 2.61
N VAL A 61 5.25 8.26 2.09
CA VAL A 61 5.39 8.76 0.73
C VAL A 61 5.53 10.28 0.81
N GLU A 62 6.58 10.80 0.20
CA GLU A 62 6.82 12.24 0.18
C GLU A 62 6.57 12.80 -1.20
N SER A 63 5.88 13.91 -1.25
CA SER A 63 5.65 14.61 -2.49
C SER A 63 6.27 16.00 -2.41
N VAL A 64 6.26 16.73 -3.51
CA VAL A 64 6.75 18.10 -3.51
C VAL A 64 5.92 19.00 -2.58
N LYS A 65 4.73 18.52 -2.22
CA LYS A 65 3.77 19.31 -1.47
C LYS A 65 3.73 18.94 0.01
N SER A 66 3.86 17.66 0.33
CA SER A 66 3.69 17.20 1.71
C SER A 66 4.24 15.80 1.89
N VAL A 67 4.20 15.34 3.14
CA VAL A 67 4.61 13.99 3.52
C VAL A 67 3.35 13.27 3.99
N SER A 68 3.14 12.04 3.53
CA SER A 68 1.96 11.27 3.89
C SER A 68 2.37 9.92 4.44
N GLU A 69 1.76 9.53 5.56
CA GLU A 69 1.97 8.21 6.14
C GLU A 69 0.91 7.28 5.60
N ILE A 70 1.33 6.08 5.23
CA ILE A 70 0.42 5.07 4.69
C ILE A 70 0.25 3.99 5.75
N TYR A 71 -0.98 3.64 6.05
CA TYR A 71 -1.29 2.71 7.14
C TYR A 71 -1.64 1.34 6.61
N ALA A 72 -1.32 0.31 7.39
CA ALA A 72 -1.57 -1.07 6.99
C ALA A 72 -3.08 -1.33 7.03
N PRO A 73 -3.66 -1.75 5.91
CA PRO A 73 -5.10 -2.05 5.89
C PRO A 73 -5.41 -3.44 6.44
N ILE A 74 -4.39 -4.28 6.57
CA ILE A 74 -4.56 -5.63 7.10
C ILE A 74 -3.33 -5.99 7.93
N SER A 75 -3.47 -7.03 8.73
CA SER A 75 -2.37 -7.53 9.57
C SER A 75 -1.63 -8.65 8.84
N GLY A 76 -0.34 -8.76 9.05
CA GLY A 76 0.45 -9.81 8.46
C GLY A 76 1.93 -9.48 8.50
N THR A 77 2.70 -10.23 7.71
CA THR A 77 4.16 -10.07 7.64
C THR A 77 4.52 -9.55 6.24
N ILE A 78 5.36 -8.53 6.21
CA ILE A 78 5.80 -7.97 4.93
C ILE A 78 6.76 -8.95 4.27
N VAL A 79 6.37 -9.45 3.09
CA VAL A 79 7.18 -10.44 2.37
C VAL A 79 7.86 -9.84 1.15
N LYS A 80 7.42 -8.67 0.70
CA LYS A 80 8.01 -8.05 -0.47
C LYS A 80 7.74 -6.55 -0.45
N VAL A 81 8.70 -5.76 -0.91
CA VAL A 81 8.50 -4.32 -1.09
C VAL A 81 8.91 -3.97 -2.51
N ASN A 82 8.32 -2.93 -3.05
CA ASN A 82 8.59 -2.52 -4.42
C ASN A 82 9.79 -1.60 -4.46
N THR A 83 10.97 -2.19 -4.50
CA THR A 83 12.22 -1.42 -4.45
C THR A 83 12.40 -0.49 -5.64
N MET A 84 11.67 -0.71 -6.73
CA MET A 84 11.72 0.19 -7.87
C MET A 84 11.33 1.60 -7.48
N LEU A 85 10.49 1.75 -6.47
CA LEU A 85 10.03 3.06 -6.04
C LEU A 85 11.13 3.88 -5.37
N GLU A 86 12.22 3.24 -4.95
CA GLU A 86 13.35 3.97 -4.40
C GLU A 86 14.06 4.76 -5.48
N ASP A 87 14.07 4.22 -6.70
CA ASP A 87 14.71 4.91 -7.83
C ASP A 87 13.71 5.72 -8.64
N ALA A 88 12.47 5.28 -8.68
CA ALA A 88 11.45 5.90 -9.52
C ALA A 88 10.15 6.08 -8.75
N PRO A 89 10.14 6.93 -7.71
CA PRO A 89 8.95 7.11 -6.90
C PRO A 89 7.76 7.67 -7.69
N GLU A 90 8.02 8.36 -8.78
CA GLU A 90 6.94 8.91 -9.61
C GLU A 90 6.10 7.81 -10.26
N THR A 91 6.52 6.55 -10.18
CA THR A 91 5.71 5.45 -10.67
C THR A 91 4.38 5.37 -9.91
N ILE A 92 4.37 5.82 -8.66
CA ILE A 92 3.13 5.88 -7.90
C ILE A 92 2.13 6.81 -8.59
N ASN A 93 2.62 7.89 -9.17
CA ASN A 93 1.74 8.84 -9.86
C ASN A 93 1.22 8.28 -11.19
N THR A 94 2.08 7.60 -11.93
CA THR A 94 1.72 7.18 -13.28
C THR A 94 1.01 5.84 -13.32
N SER A 95 1.22 4.99 -12.33
CA SER A 95 0.64 3.65 -12.33
C SER A 95 0.34 3.19 -10.91
N PRO A 96 -0.57 3.90 -10.21
CA PRO A 96 -0.79 3.62 -8.77
C PRO A 96 -1.34 2.23 -8.49
N TYR A 97 -2.05 1.62 -9.45
CA TYR A 97 -2.67 0.31 -9.22
C TYR A 97 -1.84 -0.85 -9.73
N ASP A 98 -0.84 -0.59 -10.55
CA ASP A 98 -0.03 -1.67 -11.12
C ASP A 98 1.41 -1.53 -10.71
N ASP A 99 2.24 -0.81 -11.47
CA ASP A 99 3.67 -0.74 -11.19
C ASP A 99 3.99 0.03 -9.91
N GLY A 100 3.08 0.86 -9.46
CA GLY A 100 3.28 1.69 -8.26
C GLY A 100 2.86 1.05 -6.96
N TRP A 101 2.71 -0.27 -6.91
CA TRP A 101 2.37 -0.94 -5.66
C TRP A 101 3.47 -0.72 -4.61
N LEU A 102 3.09 -0.78 -3.34
CA LEU A 102 4.02 -0.48 -2.26
C LEU A 102 4.61 -1.72 -1.63
N VAL A 103 3.77 -2.59 -1.09
CA VAL A 103 4.23 -3.77 -0.35
C VAL A 103 3.34 -4.95 -0.62
N GLU A 104 3.86 -6.14 -0.36
CA GLU A 104 3.07 -7.37 -0.37
C GLU A 104 3.15 -7.98 1.02
N ILE A 105 2.01 -8.34 1.59
CA ILE A 105 1.91 -8.85 2.95
C ILE A 105 1.37 -10.28 2.90
N ALA A 106 1.99 -11.17 3.68
CA ALA A 106 1.43 -12.50 3.91
C ALA A 106 0.42 -12.35 5.03
N VAL A 107 -0.85 -12.59 4.71
CA VAL A 107 -1.95 -12.37 5.65
C VAL A 107 -1.87 -13.37 6.80
N SER A 108 -2.12 -12.88 8.01
CA SER A 108 -2.02 -13.71 9.19
C SER A 108 -3.31 -14.51 9.40
N TYR A 109 -3.39 -15.68 8.79
CA TYR A 109 -4.57 -16.50 8.92
C TYR A 109 -4.78 -17.02 10.33
N THR A 110 -3.69 -17.24 11.07
CA THR A 110 -3.81 -17.65 12.45
C THR A 110 -4.57 -16.61 13.25
N HIS A 111 -4.26 -15.35 13.00
CA HIS A 111 -4.93 -14.26 13.67
C HIS A 111 -6.41 -14.22 13.26
N LEU A 112 -6.69 -14.41 11.99
CA LEU A 112 -8.06 -14.41 11.51
C LEU A 112 -8.86 -15.53 12.12
N ARG A 113 -8.24 -16.74 12.25
CA ARG A 113 -8.94 -17.84 12.84
C ARG A 113 -9.30 -17.59 14.27
N ALA A 114 -8.46 -16.91 15.01
CA ALA A 114 -8.76 -16.58 16.40
C ALA A 114 -10.03 -15.77 16.51
N HIS A 115 -10.29 -14.94 15.51
CA HIS A 115 -11.50 -14.15 15.53
C HIS A 115 -12.73 -14.97 15.18
N GLU A 116 -12.55 -15.98 14.40
CA GLU A 116 -13.68 -16.80 13.98
C GLU A 116 -14.21 -17.65 15.10
N THR A 117 -13.37 -17.98 16.02
CA THR A 117 -13.79 -18.79 17.14
C THR A 117 -14.15 -17.92 18.32
#